data_6de65262af483531da3f87cbc96aa2e6
#
_entry.id   6de65262af483531da3f87cbc96aa2e6
#
_cell.length_a   1.000
_cell.length_b   1.000
_cell.length_c   1.000
_cell.angle_alpha   90.00
_cell.angle_beta   90.00
_cell.angle_gamma   90.00
#
_symmetry.space_group_name_H-M   'P 1'
#
loop_
_entity.id
_entity.type
_entity.pdbx_description
1 polymer ?
#
loop_
_entity_poly.entity_id
_entity_poly.type
_entity_poly.pdbx_seq_one_letter_code
_entity_poly.pdbx_strand_id
1 'polypeptide(L)'
;VLDALSDYDVYYSSDIGQEERDADDLNNDMIVILLLAAVVIVAVLLFTSTTYAEIPVYLTTFIVAAILNKGTNYWFGTISFVTNSIAVVLQLGLAVDYAIILAHRFMEEHEDKDAREAVIVALSKAIPEISSSSLTTISGMVAMMFMQFRIGYDMGIILAKSIIFSMVAVFFLMPGLLLTFSKAI
;
A
#
# COMPACT_ATOMS: atom_id res chain seq x y z
N VAL A 1 -41.69 28.86 -26.77
CA VAL A 1 -40.74 28.88 -25.65
C VAL A 1 -39.95 27.56 -25.59
N LEU A 2 -40.59 26.42 -25.86
CA LEU A 2 -39.90 25.09 -25.86
C LEU A 2 -38.96 24.89 -27.04
N ASP A 3 -39.27 25.45 -28.23
CA ASP A 3 -38.41 25.34 -29.40
C ASP A 3 -37.11 26.18 -29.32
N ALA A 4 -37.05 27.18 -28.45
CA ALA A 4 -35.84 27.98 -28.24
C ALA A 4 -34.87 27.35 -27.21
N LEU A 5 -35.31 26.32 -26.50
CA LEU A 5 -34.51 25.60 -25.51
C LEU A 5 -33.93 24.29 -26.05
N SER A 6 -34.35 23.84 -27.22
CA SER A 6 -33.86 22.58 -27.82
C SER A 6 -32.37 22.59 -28.17
N ASP A 7 -31.81 23.77 -28.40
CA ASP A 7 -30.38 23.94 -28.71
C ASP A 7 -29.50 24.04 -27.44
N TYR A 8 -30.11 24.30 -26.27
CA TYR A 8 -29.41 24.38 -24.97
C TYR A 8 -29.44 23.05 -24.21
N ASP A 9 -30.45 22.20 -24.43
CA ASP A 9 -30.57 20.91 -23.72
C ASP A 9 -29.50 19.91 -24.11
N VAL A 10 -28.90 20.03 -25.28
CA VAL A 10 -27.82 19.14 -25.74
C VAL A 10 -26.55 19.31 -24.91
N TYR A 11 -26.28 20.49 -24.40
CA TYR A 11 -25.07 20.75 -23.57
C TYR A 11 -25.25 20.34 -22.10
N TYR A 12 -26.44 20.49 -21.51
CA TYR A 12 -26.69 20.17 -20.10
C TYR A 12 -26.88 18.67 -19.86
N SER A 13 -27.45 17.93 -20.77
CA SER A 13 -27.64 16.48 -20.62
C SER A 13 -26.34 15.70 -20.85
N SER A 14 -25.36 16.29 -21.55
CA SER A 14 -24.07 15.65 -21.78
C SER A 14 -23.16 15.73 -20.55
N ASP A 15 -23.20 16.81 -19.77
CA ASP A 15 -22.31 17.02 -18.62
C ASP A 15 -22.63 16.06 -17.46
N ILE A 16 -23.89 15.93 -17.07
CA ILE A 16 -24.30 15.02 -15.98
C ILE A 16 -24.10 13.56 -16.37
N GLY A 17 -24.38 13.19 -17.58
CA GLY A 17 -24.18 11.83 -18.06
C GLY A 17 -22.72 11.50 -18.41
N GLN A 18 -21.84 12.50 -18.54
CA GLN A 18 -20.40 12.32 -18.65
C GLN A 18 -19.75 12.15 -17.29
N GLU A 19 -20.13 12.94 -16.27
CA GLU A 19 -19.61 12.80 -14.90
C GLU A 19 -19.90 11.41 -14.31
N GLU A 20 -21.10 10.86 -14.52
CA GLU A 20 -21.42 9.50 -14.05
C GLU A 20 -20.62 8.42 -14.82
N ARG A 21 -20.47 8.56 -16.13
CA ARG A 21 -19.67 7.63 -16.95
C ARG A 21 -18.18 7.74 -16.64
N ASP A 22 -17.68 8.95 -16.47
CA ASP A 22 -16.27 9.18 -16.10
C ASP A 22 -15.96 8.61 -14.71
N ALA A 23 -16.92 8.67 -13.77
CA ALA A 23 -16.78 8.05 -12.45
C ALA A 23 -16.80 6.52 -12.51
N ASP A 24 -17.65 5.92 -13.34
CA ASP A 24 -17.72 4.47 -13.55
C ASP A 24 -16.50 3.96 -14.30
N ASP A 25 -16.04 4.66 -15.32
CA ASP A 25 -14.83 4.32 -16.08
C ASP A 25 -13.60 4.44 -15.19
N LEU A 26 -13.47 5.49 -14.37
CA LEU A 26 -12.42 5.62 -13.38
C LEU A 26 -12.45 4.48 -12.35
N ASN A 27 -13.62 4.05 -11.90
CA ASN A 27 -13.73 2.95 -10.95
C ASN A 27 -13.31 1.61 -11.58
N ASN A 28 -13.68 1.36 -12.83
CA ASN A 28 -13.27 0.18 -13.57
C ASN A 28 -11.77 0.18 -13.83
N ASP A 29 -11.19 1.30 -14.25
CA ASP A 29 -9.74 1.45 -14.45
C ASP A 29 -8.96 1.21 -13.16
N MET A 30 -9.49 1.66 -12.02
CA MET A 30 -8.88 1.44 -10.72
C MET A 30 -8.89 -0.04 -10.32
N ILE A 31 -9.97 -0.76 -10.59
CA ILE A 31 -10.03 -2.21 -10.34
C ILE A 31 -8.99 -2.94 -11.21
N VAL A 32 -8.86 -2.55 -12.48
CA VAL A 32 -7.84 -3.12 -13.38
C VAL A 32 -6.42 -2.84 -12.87
N ILE A 33 -6.13 -1.61 -12.45
CA ILE A 33 -4.82 -1.23 -11.89
C ILE A 33 -4.53 -2.03 -10.60
N LEU A 34 -5.50 -2.18 -9.70
CA LEU A 34 -5.35 -2.97 -8.48
C LEU A 34 -5.10 -4.45 -8.76
N LEU A 35 -5.82 -5.02 -9.73
CA LEU A 35 -5.61 -6.41 -10.17
C LEU A 35 -4.22 -6.59 -10.81
N LEU A 36 -3.82 -5.66 -11.67
CA LEU A 36 -2.48 -5.68 -12.28
C LEU A 36 -1.39 -5.58 -11.21
N ALA A 37 -1.54 -4.65 -10.26
CA ALA A 37 -0.61 -4.51 -9.14
C ALA A 37 -0.54 -5.79 -8.30
N ALA A 38 -1.68 -6.41 -8.00
CA ALA A 38 -1.73 -7.68 -7.26
C ALA A 38 -1.01 -8.82 -8.02
N VAL A 39 -1.22 -8.92 -9.33
CA VAL A 39 -0.54 -9.92 -10.16
C VAL A 39 0.97 -9.70 -10.17
N VAL A 40 1.43 -8.45 -10.34
CA VAL A 40 2.86 -8.10 -10.29
C VAL A 40 3.45 -8.45 -8.92
N ILE A 41 2.76 -8.10 -7.83
CA ILE A 41 3.22 -8.41 -6.47
C ILE A 41 3.34 -9.92 -6.26
N VAL A 42 2.32 -10.70 -6.64
CA VAL A 42 2.37 -12.16 -6.55
C VAL A 42 3.52 -12.72 -7.39
N ALA A 43 3.75 -12.21 -8.60
CA ALA A 43 4.88 -12.60 -9.42
C ALA A 43 6.21 -12.30 -8.73
N VAL A 44 6.40 -11.09 -8.20
CA VAL A 44 7.60 -10.70 -7.46
C VAL A 44 7.82 -11.63 -6.25
N LEU A 45 6.77 -11.89 -5.46
CA LEU A 45 6.85 -12.79 -4.32
C LEU A 45 7.24 -14.22 -4.72
N LEU A 46 6.70 -14.75 -5.82
CA LEU A 46 7.05 -16.08 -6.32
C LEU A 46 8.52 -16.16 -6.78
N PHE A 47 9.08 -15.07 -7.32
CA PHE A 47 10.48 -15.01 -7.72
C PHE A 47 11.44 -14.75 -6.56
N THR A 48 10.99 -14.02 -5.54
CA THR A 48 11.85 -13.58 -4.43
C THR A 48 11.75 -14.52 -3.23
N SER A 49 10.61 -15.19 -3.05
CA SER A 49 10.39 -16.14 -1.94
C SER A 49 11.22 -17.41 -2.17
N THR A 50 12.01 -17.78 -1.19
CA THR A 50 12.79 -19.04 -1.19
C THR A 50 11.93 -20.22 -0.79
N THR A 51 10.87 -19.96 0.00
CA THR A 51 9.96 -20.99 0.49
C THR A 51 8.51 -20.59 0.30
N TYR A 52 7.67 -21.50 -0.18
CA TYR A 52 6.22 -21.22 -0.36
C TYR A 52 5.49 -20.83 0.94
N ALA A 53 6.05 -21.19 2.10
CA ALA A 53 5.52 -20.86 3.41
C ALA A 53 5.63 -19.35 3.76
N GLU A 54 6.50 -18.61 3.09
CA GLU A 54 6.66 -17.15 3.27
C GLU A 54 5.50 -16.36 2.66
N ILE A 55 4.93 -16.86 1.57
CA ILE A 55 3.86 -16.16 0.83
C ILE A 55 2.66 -15.82 1.73
N PRO A 56 2.09 -16.76 2.53
CA PRO A 56 1.00 -16.44 3.43
C PRO A 56 1.40 -15.42 4.52
N VAL A 57 2.66 -15.41 4.96
CA VAL A 57 3.18 -14.42 5.92
C VAL A 57 3.12 -13.03 5.32
N TYR A 58 3.62 -12.87 4.10
CA TYR A 58 3.58 -11.60 3.37
C TYR A 58 2.15 -11.13 3.13
N LEU A 59 1.29 -12.00 2.58
CA LEU A 59 -0.10 -11.66 2.27
C LEU A 59 -0.87 -11.24 3.52
N THR A 60 -0.71 -11.94 4.63
CA THR A 60 -1.37 -11.58 5.90
C THR A 60 -0.90 -10.23 6.38
N THR A 61 0.39 -9.95 6.33
CA THR A 61 0.96 -8.65 6.73
C THR A 61 0.42 -7.52 5.86
N PHE A 62 0.31 -7.72 4.54
CA PHE A 62 -0.22 -6.71 3.62
C PHE A 62 -1.70 -6.44 3.82
N ILE A 63 -2.51 -7.48 4.02
CA ILE A 63 -3.94 -7.35 4.29
C ILE A 63 -4.16 -6.53 5.57
N VAL A 64 -3.43 -6.84 6.64
CA VAL A 64 -3.54 -6.09 7.90
C VAL A 64 -3.09 -4.65 7.72
N ALA A 65 -1.97 -4.39 7.04
CA ALA A 65 -1.51 -3.04 6.75
C ALA A 65 -2.55 -2.22 5.96
N ALA A 66 -3.17 -2.85 4.94
CA ALA A 66 -4.21 -2.21 4.13
C ALA A 66 -5.48 -1.91 4.94
N ILE A 67 -5.91 -2.84 5.81
CA ILE A 67 -7.07 -2.64 6.70
C ILE A 67 -6.80 -1.50 7.68
N LEU A 68 -5.62 -1.44 8.29
CA LEU A 68 -5.23 -0.35 9.20
C LEU A 68 -5.23 1.00 8.48
N ASN A 69 -4.67 1.05 7.29
CA ASN A 69 -4.66 2.28 6.50
C ASN A 69 -6.07 2.72 6.11
N LYS A 70 -6.89 1.82 5.59
CA LYS A 70 -8.26 2.13 5.16
C LYS A 70 -9.16 2.47 6.34
N GLY A 71 -9.04 1.76 7.47
CA GLY A 71 -9.79 2.03 8.69
C GLY A 71 -9.51 3.41 9.29
N THR A 72 -8.28 3.87 9.21
CA THR A 72 -7.90 5.20 9.71
C THR A 72 -8.21 6.35 8.74
N ASN A 73 -8.60 6.07 7.50
CA ASN A 73 -9.04 7.10 6.54
C ASN A 73 -10.27 7.86 7.04
N TYR A 74 -11.12 7.23 7.86
CA TYR A 74 -12.28 7.87 8.47
C TYR A 74 -11.95 9.16 9.25
N TRP A 75 -10.76 9.25 9.85
CA TRP A 75 -10.33 10.44 10.61
C TRP A 75 -9.89 11.62 9.73
N PHE A 76 -9.59 11.37 8.46
CA PHE A 76 -9.09 12.38 7.52
C PHE A 76 -10.18 13.01 6.65
N GLY A 77 -11.46 12.64 6.86
CA GLY A 77 -12.62 13.20 6.14
C GLY A 77 -12.72 12.70 4.69
N THR A 78 -13.12 13.60 3.78
CA THR A 78 -13.28 13.26 2.36
C THR A 78 -11.93 13.22 1.66
N ILE A 79 -11.48 12.00 1.34
CA ILE A 79 -10.26 11.77 0.58
C ILE A 79 -10.64 11.64 -0.90
N SER A 80 -9.85 12.26 -1.78
CA SER A 80 -10.03 12.09 -3.22
C SER A 80 -9.94 10.60 -3.59
N PHE A 81 -10.84 10.16 -4.47
CA PHE A 81 -10.85 8.80 -5.00
C PHE A 81 -9.49 8.41 -5.60
N VAL A 82 -8.87 9.31 -6.37
CA VAL A 82 -7.54 9.11 -6.97
C VAL A 82 -6.48 8.90 -5.88
N THR A 83 -6.48 9.73 -4.83
CA THR A 83 -5.53 9.60 -3.71
C THR A 83 -5.67 8.25 -3.00
N ASN A 84 -6.90 7.82 -2.72
CA ASN A 84 -7.16 6.55 -2.04
C ASN A 84 -6.62 5.35 -2.83
N SER A 85 -6.76 5.39 -4.14
CA SER A 85 -6.34 4.30 -5.02
C SER A 85 -4.83 4.23 -5.20
N ILE A 86 -4.19 5.36 -5.42
CA ILE A 86 -2.71 5.44 -5.48
C ILE A 86 -2.10 5.02 -4.15
N ALA A 87 -2.71 5.40 -3.02
CA ALA A 87 -2.24 5.03 -1.71
C ALA A 87 -2.21 3.51 -1.50
N VAL A 88 -3.25 2.79 -1.94
CA VAL A 88 -3.31 1.33 -1.80
C VAL A 88 -2.22 0.66 -2.64
N VAL A 89 -2.03 1.07 -3.90
CA VAL A 89 -1.01 0.49 -4.78
C VAL A 89 0.40 0.75 -4.25
N LEU A 90 0.70 2.00 -3.86
CA LEU A 90 1.99 2.36 -3.30
C LEU A 90 2.25 1.64 -1.97
N GLN A 91 1.24 1.55 -1.11
CA GLN A 91 1.34 0.84 0.15
C GLN A 91 1.67 -0.63 -0.04
N LEU A 92 1.02 -1.30 -0.99
CA LEU A 92 1.32 -2.69 -1.32
C LEU A 92 2.76 -2.85 -1.79
N GLY A 93 3.24 -2.02 -2.71
CA GLY A 93 4.61 -2.07 -3.21
C GLY A 93 5.65 -1.91 -2.09
N LEU A 94 5.50 -0.87 -1.26
CA LEU A 94 6.44 -0.61 -0.15
C LEU A 94 6.37 -1.67 0.95
N ALA A 95 5.18 -2.19 1.25
CA ALA A 95 5.04 -3.25 2.24
C ALA A 95 5.73 -4.55 1.81
N VAL A 96 5.72 -4.86 0.50
CA VAL A 96 6.47 -6.00 -0.08
C VAL A 96 7.96 -5.84 0.18
N ASP A 97 8.53 -4.69 -0.16
CA ASP A 97 9.96 -4.44 0.03
C ASP A 97 10.38 -4.59 1.50
N TYR A 98 9.63 -4.02 2.43
CA TYR A 98 9.92 -4.13 3.85
C TYR A 98 9.80 -5.56 4.38
N ALA A 99 8.79 -6.28 3.91
CA ALA A 99 8.59 -7.67 4.31
C ALA A 99 9.71 -8.58 3.78
N ILE A 100 10.14 -8.38 2.54
CA ILE A 100 11.25 -9.14 1.93
C ILE A 100 12.55 -8.89 2.70
N ILE A 101 12.87 -7.63 3.03
CA ILE A 101 14.07 -7.29 3.80
C ILE A 101 14.07 -8.04 5.14
N LEU A 102 12.96 -7.99 5.89
CA LEU A 102 12.87 -8.67 7.18
C LEU A 102 12.94 -10.19 7.06
N ALA A 103 12.27 -10.77 6.06
CA ALA A 103 12.29 -12.21 5.84
C ALA A 103 13.69 -12.72 5.45
N HIS A 104 14.38 -12.03 4.55
CA HIS A 104 15.75 -12.38 4.18
C HIS A 104 16.70 -12.32 5.38
N ARG A 105 16.59 -11.26 6.21
CA ARG A 105 17.37 -11.18 7.45
C ARG A 105 17.05 -12.31 8.41
N PHE A 106 15.78 -12.70 8.51
CA PHE A 106 15.38 -13.84 9.35
C PHE A 106 15.99 -15.15 8.84
N MET A 107 15.94 -15.42 7.55
CA MET A 107 16.49 -16.65 6.98
C MET A 107 18.00 -16.73 7.17
N GLU A 108 18.74 -15.64 6.89
CA GLU A 108 20.19 -15.57 7.14
C GLU A 108 20.55 -15.93 8.60
N GLU A 109 19.76 -15.45 9.56
CA GLU A 109 20.04 -15.70 10.98
C GLU A 109 19.52 -17.06 11.46
N HIS A 110 18.51 -17.60 10.82
CA HIS A 110 17.89 -18.88 11.19
C HIS A 110 18.72 -20.10 10.79
N GLU A 111 19.68 -19.95 9.88
CA GLU A 111 20.62 -21.03 9.55
C GLU A 111 21.48 -21.47 10.74
N ASP A 112 21.87 -20.50 11.61
CA ASP A 112 22.79 -20.72 12.71
C ASP A 112 22.15 -20.59 14.11
N LYS A 113 20.89 -20.12 14.20
CA LYS A 113 20.22 -19.76 15.44
C LYS A 113 18.84 -20.37 15.57
N ASP A 114 18.38 -20.51 16.79
CA ASP A 114 16.98 -20.85 17.04
C ASP A 114 16.04 -19.75 16.50
N ALA A 115 14.86 -20.12 16.05
CA ALA A 115 13.91 -19.23 15.38
C ALA A 115 13.61 -17.94 16.18
N ARG A 116 13.56 -18.06 17.52
CA ARG A 116 13.30 -16.90 18.38
C ARG A 116 14.48 -15.92 18.43
N GLU A 117 15.69 -16.44 18.49
CA GLU A 117 16.90 -15.63 18.46
C GLU A 117 17.11 -15.02 17.08
N ALA A 118 16.90 -15.79 16.03
CA ALA A 118 16.98 -15.36 14.64
C ALA A 118 16.04 -14.15 14.37
N VAL A 119 14.78 -14.20 14.80
CA VAL A 119 13.83 -13.09 14.64
C VAL A 119 14.31 -11.83 15.38
N ILE A 120 14.83 -11.94 16.59
CA ILE A 120 15.31 -10.78 17.35
C ILE A 120 16.49 -10.11 16.65
N VAL A 121 17.44 -10.91 16.18
CA VAL A 121 18.62 -10.39 15.46
C VAL A 121 18.22 -9.81 14.12
N ALA A 122 17.38 -10.52 13.36
CA ALA A 122 16.85 -10.05 12.08
C ALA A 122 16.13 -8.70 12.23
N LEU A 123 15.27 -8.57 13.24
CA LEU A 123 14.55 -7.33 13.52
C LEU A 123 15.50 -6.19 13.87
N SER A 124 16.54 -6.45 14.68
CA SER A 124 17.52 -5.44 15.04
C SER A 124 18.32 -4.91 13.85
N LYS A 125 18.53 -5.73 12.82
CA LYS A 125 19.20 -5.33 11.58
C LYS A 125 18.24 -4.68 10.59
N ALA A 126 17.02 -5.19 10.47
CA ALA A 126 16.02 -4.70 9.53
C ALA A 126 15.42 -3.34 9.92
N ILE A 127 15.23 -3.06 11.22
CA ILE A 127 14.66 -1.77 11.69
C ILE A 127 15.42 -0.56 11.16
N PRO A 128 16.75 -0.41 11.32
CA PRO A 128 17.47 0.75 10.81
C PRO A 128 17.46 0.82 9.29
N GLU A 129 17.52 -0.32 8.60
CA GLU A 129 17.52 -0.40 7.13
C GLU A 129 16.17 0.06 6.56
N ILE A 130 15.07 -0.51 7.02
CA ILE A 130 13.71 -0.15 6.61
C ILE A 130 13.38 1.28 7.02
N SER A 131 13.74 1.69 8.24
CA SER A 131 13.42 3.03 8.75
C SER A 131 14.15 4.13 7.96
N SER A 132 15.41 3.93 7.59
CA SER A 132 16.17 4.91 6.80
C SER A 132 15.61 5.07 5.39
N SER A 133 15.25 3.97 4.73
CA SER A 133 14.59 3.98 3.42
C SER A 133 13.22 4.66 3.49
N SER A 134 12.39 4.26 4.46
CA SER A 134 11.06 4.82 4.67
C SER A 134 11.09 6.31 4.98
N LEU A 135 12.07 6.78 5.79
CA LEU A 135 12.21 8.19 6.12
C LEU A 135 12.47 9.03 4.87
N THR A 136 13.28 8.55 3.95
CA THR A 136 13.52 9.21 2.66
C THR A 136 12.22 9.33 1.86
N THR A 137 11.45 8.25 1.76
CA THR A 137 10.17 8.25 1.04
C THR A 137 9.14 9.16 1.72
N ILE A 138 9.02 9.09 3.05
CA ILE A 138 8.12 9.96 3.84
C ILE A 138 8.52 11.43 3.65
N SER A 139 9.80 11.75 3.61
CA SER A 139 10.26 13.13 3.36
C SER A 139 9.78 13.66 2.00
N GLY A 140 9.79 12.81 0.97
CA GLY A 140 9.22 13.15 -0.34
C GLY A 140 7.71 13.39 -0.27
N MET A 141 6.97 12.55 0.48
CA MET A 141 5.52 12.74 0.67
C MET A 141 5.21 14.00 1.48
N VAL A 142 6.01 14.29 2.51
CA VAL A 142 5.90 15.55 3.27
C VAL A 142 6.17 16.75 2.38
N ALA A 143 7.12 16.67 1.46
CA ALA A 143 7.36 17.75 0.51
C ALA A 143 6.15 18.03 -0.40
N MET A 144 5.36 17.02 -0.76
CA MET A 144 4.11 17.19 -1.50
C MET A 144 3.05 17.99 -0.73
N MET A 145 3.07 17.96 0.62
CA MET A 145 2.13 18.73 1.44
C MET A 145 2.31 20.25 1.29
N PHE A 146 3.50 20.71 0.86
CA PHE A 146 3.78 22.12 0.62
C PHE A 146 3.39 22.58 -0.79
N MET A 147 2.80 21.71 -1.61
CA MET A 147 2.28 22.11 -2.91
C MET A 147 1.05 23.01 -2.73
N GLN A 148 0.89 23.99 -3.63
CA GLN A 148 -0.25 24.92 -3.59
C GLN A 148 -1.58 24.25 -3.98
N PHE A 149 -1.53 23.07 -4.57
CA PHE A 149 -2.72 22.31 -4.97
C PHE A 149 -3.19 21.42 -3.83
N ARG A 150 -4.49 21.49 -3.52
CA ARG A 150 -5.13 20.66 -2.48
C ARG A 150 -4.91 19.17 -2.66
N ILE A 151 -4.87 18.69 -3.90
CA ILE A 151 -4.59 17.29 -4.23
C ILE A 151 -3.20 16.86 -3.72
N GLY A 152 -2.17 17.71 -3.86
CA GLY A 152 -0.82 17.41 -3.37
C GLY A 152 -0.78 17.26 -1.86
N TYR A 153 -1.49 18.10 -1.12
CA TYR A 153 -1.60 18.01 0.34
C TYR A 153 -2.29 16.71 0.77
N ASP A 154 -3.45 16.39 0.18
CA ASP A 154 -4.20 15.16 0.49
C ASP A 154 -3.37 13.91 0.18
N MET A 155 -2.72 13.87 -0.98
CA MET A 155 -1.83 12.77 -1.36
C MET A 155 -0.65 12.63 -0.39
N GLY A 156 0.02 13.74 -0.06
CA GLY A 156 1.17 13.74 0.83
C GLY A 156 0.87 13.10 2.19
N ILE A 157 -0.25 13.50 2.83
CA ILE A 157 -0.67 12.96 4.12
C ILE A 157 -1.03 11.47 4.01
N ILE A 158 -1.88 11.11 3.06
CA ILE A 158 -2.40 9.75 2.95
C ILE A 158 -1.27 8.77 2.58
N LEU A 159 -0.36 9.15 1.69
CA LEU A 159 0.77 8.30 1.32
C LEU A 159 1.78 8.17 2.46
N ALA A 160 2.13 9.26 3.15
CA ALA A 160 3.02 9.21 4.32
C ALA A 160 2.44 8.30 5.41
N LYS A 161 1.15 8.44 5.70
CA LYS A 161 0.42 7.56 6.64
C LYS A 161 0.47 6.09 6.20
N SER A 162 0.27 5.80 4.92
CA SER A 162 0.30 4.44 4.38
C SER A 162 1.65 3.76 4.61
N ILE A 163 2.74 4.51 4.44
CA ILE A 163 4.11 4.02 4.69
C ILE A 163 4.29 3.67 6.17
N ILE A 164 3.84 4.56 7.07
CA ILE A 164 3.95 4.34 8.52
C ILE A 164 3.18 3.08 8.93
N PHE A 165 1.96 2.88 8.44
CA PHE A 165 1.19 1.67 8.76
C PHE A 165 1.81 0.40 8.18
N SER A 166 2.43 0.46 7.01
CA SER A 166 3.18 -0.66 6.44
C SER A 166 4.37 -1.04 7.33
N MET A 167 5.15 -0.05 7.78
CA MET A 167 6.24 -0.28 8.73
C MET A 167 5.76 -0.91 10.04
N VAL A 168 4.69 -0.36 10.62
CA VAL A 168 4.11 -0.89 11.87
C VAL A 168 3.66 -2.33 11.67
N ALA A 169 2.95 -2.65 10.59
CA ALA A 169 2.51 -4.01 10.30
C ALA A 169 3.70 -4.96 10.15
N VAL A 170 4.75 -4.57 9.42
CA VAL A 170 5.94 -5.40 9.24
C VAL A 170 6.68 -5.60 10.57
N PHE A 171 6.91 -4.57 11.36
CA PHE A 171 7.69 -4.70 12.60
C PHE A 171 6.96 -5.42 13.73
N PHE A 172 5.64 -5.32 13.80
CA PHE A 172 4.88 -5.92 14.90
C PHE A 172 4.22 -7.25 14.54
N LEU A 173 3.67 -7.39 13.35
CA LEU A 173 2.93 -8.58 12.95
C LEU A 173 3.85 -9.64 12.37
N MET A 174 4.75 -9.25 11.47
CA MET A 174 5.57 -10.20 10.72
C MET A 174 6.50 -11.04 11.59
N PRO A 175 7.16 -10.53 12.66
CA PRO A 175 7.96 -11.36 13.53
C PRO A 175 7.17 -12.50 14.19
N GLY A 176 5.93 -12.24 14.61
CA GLY A 176 5.03 -13.25 15.15
C GLY A 176 4.65 -14.32 14.12
N LEU A 177 4.40 -13.90 12.88
CA LEU A 177 4.10 -14.82 11.78
C LEU A 177 5.31 -15.67 11.40
N LEU A 178 6.50 -15.08 11.28
CA LEU A 178 7.73 -15.81 11.00
C LEU A 178 8.01 -16.87 12.08
N LEU A 179 7.80 -16.57 13.35
CA LEU A 179 7.93 -17.56 14.41
C LEU A 179 6.92 -18.69 14.30
N THR A 180 5.67 -18.38 13.92
CA THR A 180 4.61 -19.38 13.78
C THR A 180 4.88 -20.33 12.61
N PHE A 181 5.40 -19.80 11.52
CA PHE A 181 5.71 -20.54 10.30
C PHE A 181 7.16 -21.01 10.20
N SER A 182 8.01 -20.74 11.22
CA SER A 182 9.44 -21.04 11.21
C SER A 182 9.79 -22.51 10.94
N LYS A 183 8.87 -23.44 11.25
CA LYS A 183 9.06 -24.87 10.96
C LYS A 183 8.82 -25.23 9.48
N ALA A 184 8.19 -24.34 8.73
CA ALA A 184 7.84 -24.54 7.33
C ALA A 184 8.68 -23.64 6.40
N ILE A 185 9.34 -22.65 6.97
CA ILE A 185 10.35 -21.78 6.36
C ILE A 185 11.73 -22.36 6.61
#